data_49068488b2d24e15a375c15f2528ff4f
#
_entry.id   49068488b2d24e15a375c15f2528ff4f
#
_cell.length_a   1.000
_cell.length_b   1.000
_cell.length_c   1.000
_cell.angle_alpha   90.00
_cell.angle_beta   90.00
_cell.angle_gamma   90.00
#
_symmetry.space_group_name_H-M   'P 1'
#
loop_
_entity.id
_entity.type
_entity.pdbx_description
1 polymer ?
#
loop_
_entity_poly.entity_id
_entity_poly.type
_entity_poly.pdbx_seq_one_letter_code
_entity_poly.pdbx_strand_id
1 'polypeptide(L)'
;MRLRRRRRLGFALILALGVTLATTVGPKAEPALGELAIRDGHVPEDRRVVRARQGDEVTISFTTDRALILHLQGYDLEVKLVPEKRVAMRFTARATGRFPIEIHGAPDSGDAQGAGRTIAYLEVHPR
;
A
#
# COMPACT_ATOMS: atom_id res chain seq x y z
N MET A 1 80.48 -11.74 36.85
CA MET A 1 79.73 -12.63 36.01
C MET A 1 78.24 -12.34 36.22
N ARG A 2 77.59 -11.55 35.30
CA ARG A 2 76.23 -11.06 35.50
C ARG A 2 75.28 -11.81 34.54
N LEU A 3 74.38 -12.66 35.09
CA LEU A 3 73.34 -13.35 34.37
C LEU A 3 72.25 -12.34 33.99
N ARG A 4 72.07 -12.08 32.72
CA ARG A 4 70.90 -11.32 32.21
C ARG A 4 69.72 -12.28 32.10
N ARG A 5 68.72 -12.12 32.97
CA ARG A 5 67.38 -12.74 32.79
C ARG A 5 66.66 -12.11 31.60
N ARG A 6 66.43 -12.90 30.55
CA ARG A 6 65.53 -12.53 29.48
C ARG A 6 64.11 -12.75 29.94
N ARG A 7 63.35 -11.65 30.08
CA ARG A 7 61.90 -11.68 30.27
C ARG A 7 61.26 -12.03 28.92
N ARG A 8 60.59 -13.19 28.86
CA ARG A 8 59.73 -13.55 27.73
C ARG A 8 58.39 -12.85 27.95
N LEU A 9 58.06 -11.85 27.10
CA LEU A 9 56.71 -11.31 27.01
C LEU A 9 55.85 -12.33 26.25
N GLY A 10 54.90 -12.93 26.95
CA GLY A 10 53.83 -13.73 26.35
C GLY A 10 52.80 -12.78 25.72
N PHE A 11 52.70 -12.79 24.40
CA PHE A 11 51.60 -12.16 23.69
C PHE A 11 50.37 -13.04 23.86
N ALA A 12 49.42 -12.58 24.69
CA ALA A 12 48.10 -13.19 24.75
C ALA A 12 47.29 -12.70 23.53
N LEU A 13 47.04 -13.60 22.58
CA LEU A 13 46.18 -13.36 21.43
C LEU A 13 44.72 -13.48 21.89
N ILE A 14 44.06 -12.34 22.12
CA ILE A 14 42.62 -12.30 22.41
C ILE A 14 41.87 -12.41 21.07
N LEU A 15 41.34 -13.59 20.82
CA LEU A 15 40.45 -13.84 19.68
C LEU A 15 39.06 -13.26 20.02
N ALA A 16 38.76 -12.04 19.56
CA ALA A 16 37.44 -11.46 19.69
C ALA A 16 36.52 -12.12 18.65
N LEU A 17 35.65 -13.01 19.10
CA LEU A 17 34.60 -13.64 18.31
C LEU A 17 33.48 -12.60 18.08
N GLY A 18 33.57 -11.88 16.96
CA GLY A 18 32.54 -10.93 16.57
C GLY A 18 31.27 -11.67 16.07
N VAL A 19 30.25 -11.71 16.92
CA VAL A 19 28.92 -12.16 16.51
C VAL A 19 28.29 -11.06 15.65
N THR A 20 28.35 -11.21 14.34
CA THR A 20 27.61 -10.35 13.41
C THR A 20 26.13 -10.74 13.44
N LEU A 21 25.32 -9.94 14.11
CA LEU A 21 23.87 -10.05 14.08
C LEU A 21 23.40 -9.61 12.68
N ALA A 22 23.14 -10.57 11.80
CA ALA A 22 22.54 -10.29 10.50
C ALA A 22 21.06 -9.92 10.71
N THR A 23 20.75 -8.63 10.69
CA THR A 23 19.37 -8.15 10.64
C THR A 23 18.82 -8.47 9.26
N THR A 24 18.01 -9.52 9.15
CA THR A 24 17.23 -9.81 7.94
C THR A 24 16.15 -8.73 7.81
N VAL A 25 16.43 -7.72 7.01
CA VAL A 25 15.38 -6.78 6.56
C VAL A 25 14.48 -7.59 5.63
N GLY A 26 13.26 -7.91 6.12
CA GLY A 26 12.24 -8.54 5.28
C GLY A 26 11.91 -7.65 4.07
N PRO A 27 11.36 -8.23 2.98
CA PRO A 27 11.01 -7.45 1.80
C PRO A 27 10.03 -6.34 2.20
N LYS A 28 10.44 -5.10 2.03
CA LYS A 28 9.58 -3.93 2.23
C LYS A 28 8.43 -4.02 1.24
N ALA A 29 7.19 -3.94 1.72
CA ALA A 29 6.02 -3.87 0.86
C ALA A 29 6.18 -2.66 -0.09
N GLU A 30 6.08 -2.89 -1.39
CA GLU A 30 6.11 -1.81 -2.36
C GLU A 30 4.73 -1.13 -2.41
N PRO A 31 4.67 0.21 -2.58
CA PRO A 31 3.40 0.89 -2.71
C PRO A 31 2.72 0.49 -4.03
N ALA A 32 1.53 -0.08 -3.98
CA ALA A 32 0.70 -0.27 -5.15
C ALA A 32 -0.01 1.04 -5.49
N LEU A 33 0.21 1.54 -6.69
CA LEU A 33 -0.34 2.80 -7.17
C LEU A 33 -1.39 2.53 -8.24
N GLY A 34 -2.59 3.09 -8.06
CA GLY A 34 -3.65 3.10 -9.05
C GLY A 34 -4.05 4.54 -9.39
N GLU A 35 -4.35 4.82 -10.65
CA GLU A 35 -4.93 6.08 -11.09
C GLU A 35 -6.19 5.81 -11.89
N LEU A 36 -7.32 6.34 -11.43
CA LEU A 36 -8.63 6.14 -12.03
C LEU A 36 -9.25 7.49 -12.40
N ALA A 37 -9.35 7.75 -13.69
CA ALA A 37 -10.09 8.88 -14.23
C ALA A 37 -11.54 8.46 -14.47
N ILE A 38 -12.47 9.12 -13.79
CA ILE A 38 -13.91 8.85 -13.90
C ILE A 38 -14.51 9.95 -14.80
N ARG A 39 -15.03 9.56 -15.93
CA ARG A 39 -15.70 10.45 -16.89
C ARG A 39 -17.11 9.96 -17.13
N ASP A 40 -18.07 10.86 -16.98
CA ASP A 40 -19.50 10.51 -17.06
C ASP A 40 -19.90 9.29 -16.22
N GLY A 41 -19.27 9.19 -15.01
CA GLY A 41 -19.45 8.06 -14.09
C GLY A 41 -18.83 6.74 -14.56
N HIS A 42 -17.93 6.73 -15.54
CA HIS A 42 -17.28 5.53 -16.07
C HIS A 42 -15.77 5.60 -15.97
N VAL A 43 -15.15 4.43 -15.80
CA VAL A 43 -13.71 4.21 -15.92
C VAL A 43 -13.47 3.38 -17.19
N PRO A 44 -12.45 3.69 -18.03
CA PRO A 44 -12.10 2.88 -19.19
C PRO A 44 -11.84 1.41 -18.79
N GLU A 45 -12.27 0.46 -19.62
CA GLU A 45 -12.22 -0.99 -19.26
C GLU A 45 -10.82 -1.49 -18.94
N ASP A 46 -9.82 -1.03 -19.68
CA ASP A 46 -8.41 -1.36 -19.49
C ASP A 46 -7.83 -0.79 -18.19
N ARG A 47 -8.52 0.11 -17.51
CA ARG A 47 -8.13 0.77 -16.26
C ARG A 47 -8.97 0.36 -15.06
N ARG A 48 -9.97 -0.51 -15.24
CA ARG A 48 -10.91 -0.87 -14.16
C ARG A 48 -10.33 -1.76 -13.06
N VAL A 49 -9.12 -2.25 -13.18
CA VAL A 49 -8.53 -3.15 -12.18
C VAL A 49 -7.23 -2.59 -11.63
N VAL A 50 -7.24 -2.29 -10.34
CA VAL A 50 -6.04 -1.97 -9.56
C VAL A 50 -5.56 -3.25 -8.89
N ARG A 51 -4.27 -3.59 -9.08
CA ARG A 51 -3.68 -4.82 -8.51
C ARG A 51 -2.73 -4.49 -7.38
N ALA A 52 -2.81 -5.27 -6.32
CA ALA A 52 -1.93 -5.19 -5.16
C ALA A 52 -1.62 -6.59 -4.63
N ARG A 53 -0.63 -6.70 -3.75
CA ARG A 53 -0.35 -7.91 -2.98
C ARG A 53 -0.77 -7.69 -1.53
N GLN A 54 -1.12 -8.78 -0.86
CA GLN A 54 -1.45 -8.72 0.56
C GLN A 54 -0.30 -8.09 1.36
N GLY A 55 -0.62 -7.12 2.20
CA GLY A 55 0.34 -6.34 3.00
C GLY A 55 0.87 -5.09 2.32
N ASP A 56 0.55 -4.84 1.03
CA ASP A 56 0.98 -3.62 0.36
C ASP A 56 0.26 -2.38 0.91
N GLU A 57 0.98 -1.26 0.96
CA GLU A 57 0.38 0.05 1.12
C GLU A 57 -0.16 0.51 -0.25
N VAL A 58 -1.47 0.62 -0.36
CA VAL A 58 -2.16 0.97 -1.60
C VAL A 58 -2.54 2.43 -1.60
N THR A 59 -2.26 3.12 -2.70
CA THR A 59 -2.78 4.46 -2.97
C THR A 59 -3.51 4.44 -4.30
N ILE A 60 -4.81 4.71 -4.29
CA ILE A 60 -5.61 4.89 -5.50
C ILE A 60 -5.97 6.36 -5.61
N SER A 61 -5.53 7.01 -6.68
CA SER A 61 -5.86 8.39 -7.00
C SER A 61 -7.04 8.45 -7.96
N PHE A 62 -7.98 9.32 -7.67
CA PHE A 62 -9.19 9.51 -8.47
C PHE A 62 -9.26 10.94 -8.98
N THR A 63 -9.70 11.09 -10.22
CA THR A 63 -10.16 12.35 -10.81
C THR A 63 -11.55 12.15 -11.40
N THR A 64 -12.39 13.19 -11.40
CA THR A 64 -13.76 13.10 -11.89
C THR A 64 -14.19 14.41 -12.55
N ASP A 65 -15.17 14.32 -13.45
CA ASP A 65 -15.84 15.46 -14.08
C ASP A 65 -17.10 15.93 -13.30
N ARG A 66 -17.49 15.20 -12.25
CA ARG A 66 -18.65 15.53 -11.41
C ARG A 66 -18.46 15.14 -9.96
N ALA A 67 -19.25 15.71 -9.06
CA ALA A 67 -19.25 15.29 -7.65
C ALA A 67 -19.77 13.86 -7.51
N LEU A 68 -19.01 13.00 -6.83
CA LEU A 68 -19.32 11.58 -6.59
C LEU A 68 -18.89 11.16 -5.20
N ILE A 69 -19.56 10.14 -4.66
CA ILE A 69 -19.10 9.42 -3.48
C ILE A 69 -18.66 8.04 -3.95
N LEU A 70 -17.41 7.67 -3.65
CA LEU A 70 -16.88 6.33 -3.91
C LEU A 70 -16.78 5.53 -2.63
N HIS A 71 -17.13 4.26 -2.73
CA HIS A 71 -16.98 3.29 -1.66
C HIS A 71 -16.16 2.08 -2.13
N LEU A 72 -15.12 1.73 -1.39
CA LEU A 72 -14.37 0.49 -1.58
C LEU A 72 -14.95 -0.58 -0.66
N GLN A 73 -15.72 -1.50 -1.26
CA GLN A 73 -16.36 -2.61 -0.55
C GLN A 73 -15.32 -3.52 0.11
N GLY A 74 -15.64 -4.02 1.29
CA GLY A 74 -14.76 -4.91 2.06
C GLY A 74 -13.64 -4.23 2.84
N TYR A 75 -13.35 -2.96 2.54
CA TYR A 75 -12.41 -2.11 3.29
C TYR A 75 -13.11 -1.03 4.10
N ASP A 76 -14.41 -0.83 3.87
CA ASP A 76 -15.23 0.20 4.52
C ASP A 76 -14.63 1.60 4.37
N LEU A 77 -14.15 1.90 3.18
CA LEU A 77 -13.54 3.18 2.84
C LEU A 77 -14.43 3.95 1.88
N GLU A 78 -14.74 5.18 2.26
CA GLU A 78 -15.50 6.12 1.47
C GLU A 78 -14.69 7.38 1.21
N VAL A 79 -14.76 7.92 -0.01
CA VAL A 79 -14.20 9.22 -0.37
C VAL A 79 -15.18 10.03 -1.19
N LYS A 80 -15.23 11.33 -0.91
CA LYS A 80 -15.99 12.31 -1.68
C LYS A 80 -15.10 12.90 -2.75
N LEU A 81 -15.53 12.81 -4.00
CA LEU A 81 -14.84 13.39 -5.14
C LEU A 81 -15.49 14.71 -5.54
N VAL A 82 -14.65 15.67 -5.87
CA VAL A 82 -15.04 16.98 -6.38
C VAL A 82 -14.50 17.14 -7.79
N PRO A 83 -15.24 17.74 -8.74
CA PRO A 83 -14.77 17.93 -10.10
C PRO A 83 -13.41 18.60 -10.16
N GLU A 84 -12.58 18.14 -11.10
CA GLU A 84 -11.24 18.69 -11.40
C GLU A 84 -10.23 18.63 -10.24
N LYS A 85 -10.54 17.93 -9.16
CA LYS A 85 -9.61 17.71 -8.05
C LYS A 85 -9.18 16.25 -7.98
N ARG A 86 -7.89 16.04 -7.72
CA ARG A 86 -7.36 14.71 -7.43
C ARG A 86 -7.59 14.38 -5.96
N VAL A 87 -8.23 13.26 -5.69
CA VAL A 87 -8.45 12.72 -4.35
C VAL A 87 -7.81 11.35 -4.26
N ALA A 88 -7.09 11.07 -3.19
CA ALA A 88 -6.42 9.78 -2.98
C ALA A 88 -7.07 9.00 -1.83
N MET A 89 -7.32 7.72 -2.07
CA MET A 89 -7.66 6.73 -1.07
C MET A 89 -6.39 5.94 -0.71
N ARG A 90 -6.04 5.87 0.58
CA ARG A 90 -4.84 5.18 1.07
C ARG A 90 -5.22 4.17 2.14
N PHE A 91 -4.68 2.95 2.01
CA PHE A 91 -4.95 1.86 2.93
C PHE A 91 -3.93 0.73 2.78
N THR A 92 -3.88 -0.17 3.76
CA THR A 92 -3.11 -1.41 3.67
C THR A 92 -3.99 -2.52 3.08
N ALA A 93 -3.51 -3.24 2.07
CA ALA A 93 -4.20 -4.38 1.46
C ALA A 93 -4.19 -5.61 2.40
N ARG A 94 -5.06 -5.61 3.42
CA ARG A 94 -5.06 -6.60 4.50
C ARG A 94 -5.63 -7.97 4.13
N ALA A 95 -6.51 -8.04 3.14
CA ALA A 95 -7.19 -9.26 2.74
C ALA A 95 -7.01 -9.53 1.25
N THR A 96 -6.83 -10.79 0.88
CA THR A 96 -6.83 -11.23 -0.52
C THR A 96 -8.24 -11.31 -1.07
N GLY A 97 -8.41 -11.05 -2.36
CA GLY A 97 -9.71 -11.09 -3.03
C GLY A 97 -9.90 -10.00 -4.06
N ARG A 98 -11.13 -9.91 -4.54
CA ARG A 98 -11.56 -8.88 -5.48
C ARG A 98 -12.63 -8.01 -4.83
N PHE A 99 -12.35 -6.73 -4.71
CA PHE A 99 -13.16 -5.76 -3.96
C PHE A 99 -13.71 -4.71 -4.92
N PRO A 100 -15.05 -4.57 -5.03
CA PRO A 100 -15.64 -3.55 -5.89
C PRO A 100 -15.35 -2.13 -5.38
N ILE A 101 -15.12 -1.22 -6.33
CA ILE A 101 -15.15 0.23 -6.12
C ILE A 101 -16.47 0.71 -6.74
N GLU A 102 -17.33 1.27 -5.91
CA GLU A 102 -18.70 1.64 -6.30
C GLU A 102 -18.93 3.14 -6.18
N ILE A 103 -19.77 3.66 -7.08
CA ILE A 103 -20.34 5.00 -6.95
C ILE A 103 -21.64 4.89 -6.18
N HIS A 104 -21.70 5.62 -5.08
CA HIS A 104 -22.95 5.94 -4.37
C HIS A 104 -23.29 7.38 -4.71
N GLY A 105 -24.37 7.65 -5.37
CA GLY A 105 -24.94 8.96 -5.71
C GLY A 105 -24.07 10.23 -5.62
N ALA A 106 -24.58 11.36 -6.07
CA ALA A 106 -23.95 12.64 -5.76
C ALA A 106 -24.28 13.04 -4.29
N PRO A 107 -23.39 13.79 -3.60
CA PRO A 107 -23.61 14.19 -2.21
C PRO A 107 -24.95 14.91 -1.94
N ASP A 108 -25.53 15.52 -2.98
CA ASP A 108 -26.76 16.30 -2.91
C ASP A 108 -27.97 15.62 -3.60
N SER A 109 -27.78 14.44 -4.21
CA SER A 109 -28.90 13.65 -4.71
C SER A 109 -29.46 12.83 -3.57
N GLY A 110 -30.76 12.94 -3.27
CA GLY A 110 -31.45 12.13 -2.26
C GLY A 110 -31.35 10.60 -2.47
N ASP A 111 -30.57 10.16 -3.45
CA ASP A 111 -30.29 8.77 -3.83
C ASP A 111 -29.09 8.15 -3.07
N ALA A 112 -28.68 8.73 -1.93
CA ALA A 112 -27.60 8.21 -1.11
C ALA A 112 -27.82 6.77 -0.59
N GLN A 113 -28.94 6.16 -0.89
CA GLN A 113 -29.33 4.79 -0.52
C GLN A 113 -29.54 3.88 -1.75
N GLY A 114 -29.25 4.35 -2.96
CA GLY A 114 -29.29 3.52 -4.15
C GLY A 114 -28.18 2.47 -4.12
N ALA A 115 -28.46 1.26 -4.61
CA ALA A 115 -27.45 0.22 -4.80
C ALA A 115 -26.27 0.80 -5.57
N GLY A 116 -25.07 0.73 -4.98
CA GLY A 116 -23.86 1.28 -5.57
C GLY A 116 -23.57 0.64 -6.93
N ARG A 117 -23.15 1.47 -7.90
CA ARG A 117 -22.75 0.96 -9.21
C ARG A 117 -21.24 0.74 -9.25
N THR A 118 -20.83 -0.50 -9.47
CA THR A 118 -19.41 -0.85 -9.59
C THR A 118 -18.80 -0.23 -10.84
N ILE A 119 -17.70 0.49 -10.68
CA ILE A 119 -16.95 1.14 -11.76
C ILE A 119 -15.54 0.58 -11.94
N ALA A 120 -14.99 -0.01 -10.90
CA ALA A 120 -13.65 -0.60 -10.90
C ALA A 120 -13.53 -1.67 -9.81
N TYR A 121 -12.38 -2.33 -9.76
CA TYR A 121 -12.06 -3.34 -8.76
C TYR A 121 -10.64 -3.16 -8.22
N LEU A 122 -10.48 -3.43 -6.94
CA LEU A 122 -9.19 -3.74 -6.34
C LEU A 122 -9.04 -5.27 -6.31
N GLU A 123 -7.97 -5.79 -6.91
CA GLU A 123 -7.58 -7.20 -6.79
C GLU A 123 -6.35 -7.31 -5.89
N VAL A 124 -6.48 -8.03 -4.79
CA VAL A 124 -5.39 -8.30 -3.86
C VAL A 124 -4.99 -9.77 -3.96
N HIS A 125 -3.78 -10.00 -4.42
CA HIS A 125 -3.21 -11.34 -4.55
C HIS A 125 -2.44 -11.74 -3.29
N PRO A 126 -2.33 -13.03 -2.99
CA PRO A 126 -1.43 -13.50 -1.93
C PRO A 126 0.02 -13.08 -2.20
N ARG A 127 0.78 -12.93 -1.12
CA ARG A 127 2.22 -12.64 -1.18
C ARG A 127 3.03 -13.92 -1.33
#